data_4be167fb3f7f771767821a3204e87ec9
#
_entry.id   4be167fb3f7f771767821a3204e87ec9
#
_cell.length_a   1.000
_cell.length_b   1.000
_cell.length_c   1.000
_cell.angle_alpha   90.00
_cell.angle_beta   90.00
_cell.angle_gamma   90.00
#
_symmetry.space_group_name_H-M   'P 1'
#
loop_
_entity.id
_entity.type
_entity.pdbx_description
1 polymer ?
#
loop_
_entity_poly.entity_id
_entity_poly.type
_entity_poly.pdbx_seq_one_letter_code
_entity_poly.pdbx_strand_id
1 'polypeptide(L)'
;MDIDIGIEDAARKEIAEKLELLLADTYTLYLKSQNYHWNVTGPMFRALHLMFEEHYIELRDAVDEIAERIRSLGFVSPGSFEQFAALTQIPEGKGDEEAMQMVRNLAEGHEAAARTARAVVEAAEPAGDVATADLATVRIE
;
A
#
# COMPACT_ATOMS: atom_id res chain seq x y z
N MET A 1 -16.22 -17.94 2.81
CA MET A 1 -16.18 -18.63 1.50
C MET A 1 -15.24 -19.82 1.61
N ASP A 2 -15.72 -20.99 1.23
CA ASP A 2 -14.90 -22.20 1.26
C ASP A 2 -13.99 -22.23 0.03
N ILE A 3 -12.70 -22.02 0.27
CA ILE A 3 -11.69 -22.03 -0.77
C ILE A 3 -10.65 -23.09 -0.42
N ASP A 4 -10.35 -23.93 -1.39
CA ASP A 4 -9.31 -24.95 -1.26
C ASP A 4 -8.23 -24.73 -2.33
N ILE A 5 -7.24 -23.94 -1.95
CA ILE A 5 -6.12 -23.57 -2.85
C ILE A 5 -4.76 -24.03 -2.29
N GLY A 6 -4.79 -24.97 -1.36
CA GLY A 6 -3.57 -25.54 -0.79
C GLY A 6 -2.95 -24.72 0.35
N ILE A 7 -3.70 -23.79 0.93
CA ILE A 7 -3.28 -22.97 2.06
C ILE A 7 -4.29 -23.16 3.19
N GLU A 8 -3.82 -23.47 4.40
CA GLU A 8 -4.70 -23.68 5.55
C GLU A 8 -5.53 -22.44 5.86
N ASP A 9 -6.75 -22.66 6.32
CA ASP A 9 -7.72 -21.59 6.61
C ASP A 9 -7.16 -20.50 7.55
N ALA A 10 -6.53 -20.93 8.64
CA ALA A 10 -5.95 -19.99 9.61
C ALA A 10 -4.82 -19.16 8.99
N ALA A 11 -3.99 -19.78 8.16
CA ALA A 11 -2.91 -19.11 7.45
C ALA A 11 -3.47 -18.11 6.42
N ARG A 12 -4.51 -18.49 5.67
CA ARG A 12 -5.16 -17.59 4.70
C ARG A 12 -5.71 -16.34 5.40
N LYS A 13 -6.32 -16.51 6.54
CA LYS A 13 -6.86 -15.41 7.33
C LYS A 13 -5.76 -14.44 7.79
N GLU A 14 -4.68 -14.97 8.34
CA GLU A 14 -3.55 -14.16 8.78
C GLU A 14 -2.93 -13.38 7.63
N ILE A 15 -2.72 -14.04 6.49
CA ILE A 15 -2.17 -13.39 5.30
C ILE A 15 -3.09 -12.28 4.82
N ALA A 16 -4.40 -12.53 4.76
CA ALA A 16 -5.37 -11.52 4.35
C ALA A 16 -5.36 -10.31 5.29
N GLU A 17 -5.25 -10.51 6.59
CA GLU A 17 -5.15 -9.43 7.57
C GLU A 17 -3.89 -8.57 7.34
N LYS A 18 -2.76 -9.19 7.02
CA LYS A 18 -1.54 -8.47 6.69
C LYS A 18 -1.66 -7.70 5.37
N LEU A 19 -2.32 -8.29 4.37
CA LEU A 19 -2.60 -7.62 3.10
C LEU A 19 -3.52 -6.42 3.28
N GLU A 20 -4.48 -6.48 4.19
CA GLU A 20 -5.35 -5.35 4.50
C GLU A 20 -4.55 -4.15 4.99
N LEU A 21 -3.54 -4.37 5.84
CA LEU A 21 -2.64 -3.32 6.32
C LEU A 21 -1.83 -2.73 5.17
N LEU A 22 -1.31 -3.58 4.29
CA LEU A 22 -0.56 -3.15 3.12
C LEU A 22 -1.45 -2.37 2.15
N LEU A 23 -2.67 -2.80 1.94
CA LEU A 23 -3.65 -2.10 1.11
C LEU A 23 -3.92 -0.69 1.65
N ALA A 24 -4.17 -0.59 2.96
CA ALA A 24 -4.43 0.70 3.61
C ALA A 24 -3.24 1.65 3.50
N ASP A 25 -2.02 1.16 3.73
CA ASP A 25 -0.80 1.96 3.59
C ASP A 25 -0.61 2.40 2.13
N THR A 26 -0.82 1.50 1.18
CA THR A 26 -0.65 1.80 -0.24
C THR A 26 -1.67 2.82 -0.72
N TYR A 27 -2.93 2.68 -0.31
CA TYR A 27 -3.98 3.64 -0.66
C TYR A 27 -3.72 5.01 -0.05
N THR A 28 -3.25 5.05 1.19
CA THR A 28 -2.88 6.30 1.85
C THR A 28 -1.75 7.00 1.13
N LEU A 29 -0.73 6.25 0.70
CA LEU A 29 0.37 6.79 -0.11
C LEU A 29 -0.12 7.28 -1.47
N TYR A 30 -1.03 6.55 -2.09
CA TYR A 30 -1.64 6.94 -3.36
C TYR A 30 -2.30 8.32 -3.24
N LEU A 31 -3.18 8.50 -2.26
CA LEU A 31 -3.86 9.77 -2.05
C LEU A 31 -2.89 10.88 -1.64
N LYS A 32 -1.92 10.58 -0.78
CA LYS A 32 -0.90 11.53 -0.34
C LYS A 32 -0.03 12.01 -1.49
N SER A 33 0.39 11.11 -2.37
CA SER A 33 1.17 11.45 -3.56
C SER A 33 0.35 12.32 -4.51
N GLN A 34 -0.94 12.02 -4.66
CA GLN A 34 -1.86 12.79 -5.48
C GLN A 34 -2.09 14.20 -4.90
N ASN A 35 -2.29 14.30 -3.58
CA ASN A 35 -2.39 15.57 -2.86
C ASN A 35 -1.15 16.43 -3.12
N TYR A 36 0.03 15.86 -2.97
CA TYR A 36 1.30 16.58 -3.18
C TYR A 36 1.54 16.92 -4.65
N HIS A 37 1.13 16.06 -5.56
CA HIS A 37 1.14 16.36 -7.00
C HIS A 37 0.33 17.61 -7.31
N TRP A 38 -0.85 17.73 -6.72
CA TRP A 38 -1.70 18.90 -6.93
C TRP A 38 -1.15 20.18 -6.28
N ASN A 39 -0.59 20.06 -5.09
CA ASN A 39 -0.34 21.21 -4.22
C ASN A 39 1.12 21.65 -4.11
N VAL A 40 2.09 20.93 -4.65
CA VAL A 40 3.50 21.30 -4.57
C VAL A 40 3.75 22.67 -5.21
N THR A 41 4.61 23.46 -4.58
CA THR A 41 4.98 24.79 -5.07
C THR A 41 6.49 24.95 -5.05
N GLY A 42 6.99 26.06 -5.62
CA GLY A 42 8.40 26.41 -5.58
C GLY A 42 9.12 26.15 -6.91
N PRO A 43 10.44 26.38 -6.93
CA PRO A 43 11.22 26.33 -8.16
C PRO A 43 11.34 24.93 -8.78
N MET A 44 11.07 23.87 -7.99
CA MET A 44 11.10 22.49 -8.49
C MET A 44 9.69 21.96 -8.80
N PHE A 45 8.71 22.83 -8.93
CA PHE A 45 7.31 22.43 -9.13
C PHE A 45 7.16 21.39 -10.24
N ARG A 46 7.68 21.68 -11.44
CA ARG A 46 7.46 20.78 -12.58
C ARG A 46 8.05 19.39 -12.34
N ALA A 47 9.28 19.33 -11.86
CA ALA A 47 9.96 18.05 -11.63
C ALA A 47 9.23 17.22 -10.57
N LEU A 48 8.82 17.84 -9.46
CA LEU A 48 8.15 17.14 -8.37
C LEU A 48 6.70 16.78 -8.73
N HIS A 49 5.99 17.69 -9.40
CA HIS A 49 4.63 17.44 -9.88
C HIS A 49 4.59 16.18 -10.75
N LEU A 50 5.50 16.06 -11.71
CA LEU A 50 5.58 14.89 -12.58
C LEU A 50 6.04 13.63 -11.85
N MET A 51 7.00 13.75 -10.93
CA MET A 51 7.47 12.63 -10.14
C MET A 51 6.34 12.07 -9.25
N PHE A 52 5.60 12.93 -8.59
CA PHE A 52 4.49 12.52 -7.74
C PHE A 52 3.38 11.85 -8.57
N GLU A 53 3.15 12.33 -9.79
CA GLU A 53 2.20 11.68 -10.71
C GLU A 53 2.63 10.26 -11.08
N GLU A 54 3.88 10.06 -11.45
CA GLU A 54 4.41 8.73 -11.74
C GLU A 54 4.22 7.79 -10.55
N HIS A 55 4.47 8.30 -9.34
CA HIS A 55 4.32 7.52 -8.11
C HIS A 55 2.86 7.15 -7.86
N TYR A 56 1.91 8.10 -7.99
CA TYR A 56 0.53 7.73 -7.67
C TYR A 56 -0.09 6.80 -8.73
N ILE A 57 0.35 6.88 -9.96
CA ILE A 57 -0.10 5.94 -11.00
C ILE A 57 0.37 4.52 -10.67
N GLU A 58 1.62 4.36 -10.26
CA GLU A 58 2.17 3.06 -9.84
C GLU A 58 1.42 2.52 -8.62
N LEU A 59 1.18 3.38 -7.63
CA LEU A 59 0.46 3.01 -6.42
C LEU A 59 -1.00 2.63 -6.70
N ARG A 60 -1.65 3.31 -7.65
CA ARG A 60 -3.01 2.99 -8.06
C ARG A 60 -3.11 1.54 -8.57
N ASP A 61 -2.17 1.15 -9.40
CA ASP A 61 -2.15 -0.21 -9.93
C ASP A 61 -1.85 -1.24 -8.84
N ALA A 62 -0.96 -0.90 -7.91
CA ALA A 62 -0.64 -1.75 -6.77
C ALA A 62 -1.84 -1.96 -5.85
N VAL A 63 -2.62 -0.93 -5.59
CA VAL A 63 -3.86 -1.01 -4.78
C VAL A 63 -4.78 -2.09 -5.33
N ASP A 64 -5.01 -2.09 -6.63
CA ASP A 64 -5.90 -3.04 -7.28
C ASP A 64 -5.41 -4.48 -7.11
N GLU A 65 -4.14 -4.72 -7.36
CA GLU A 65 -3.54 -6.05 -7.22
C GLU A 65 -3.63 -6.58 -5.78
N ILE A 66 -3.37 -5.73 -4.79
CA ILE A 66 -3.43 -6.12 -3.38
C ILE A 66 -4.87 -6.48 -2.99
N ALA A 67 -5.83 -5.64 -3.35
CA ALA A 67 -7.24 -5.87 -3.05
C ALA A 67 -7.74 -7.16 -3.69
N GLU A 68 -7.38 -7.41 -4.94
CA GLU A 68 -7.76 -8.63 -5.65
C GLU A 68 -7.13 -9.87 -5.03
N ARG A 69 -5.90 -9.76 -4.50
CA ARG A 69 -5.27 -10.89 -3.81
C ARG A 69 -6.02 -11.25 -2.52
N ILE A 70 -6.49 -10.27 -1.77
CA ILE A 70 -7.34 -10.50 -0.59
C ILE A 70 -8.59 -11.29 -1.01
N ARG A 71 -9.21 -10.90 -2.11
CA ARG A 71 -10.39 -11.60 -2.64
C ARG A 71 -10.07 -13.03 -3.06
N SER A 72 -8.92 -13.23 -3.69
CA SER A 72 -8.47 -14.58 -4.11
C SER A 72 -8.23 -15.49 -2.93
N LEU A 73 -7.88 -14.95 -1.78
CA LEU A 73 -7.74 -15.71 -0.53
C LEU A 73 -9.08 -16.02 0.14
N GLY A 74 -10.19 -15.50 -0.37
CA GLY A 74 -11.52 -15.81 0.11
C GLY A 74 -12.11 -14.79 1.07
N PHE A 75 -11.56 -13.59 1.16
CA PHE A 75 -12.00 -12.56 2.10
C PHE A 75 -12.50 -11.32 1.38
N VAL A 76 -13.34 -10.55 2.05
CA VAL A 76 -13.80 -9.25 1.54
C VAL A 76 -12.67 -8.25 1.76
N SER A 77 -12.36 -7.46 0.74
CA SER A 77 -11.34 -6.41 0.86
C SER A 77 -11.93 -5.17 1.54
N PRO A 78 -11.21 -4.53 2.46
CA PRO A 78 -11.60 -3.19 2.89
C PRO A 78 -11.58 -2.23 1.68
N GLY A 79 -12.47 -1.24 1.69
CA GLY A 79 -12.61 -0.34 0.54
C GLY A 79 -13.30 0.97 0.88
N SER A 80 -13.20 1.44 2.13
CA SER A 80 -13.72 2.74 2.53
C SER A 80 -12.64 3.58 3.19
N PHE A 81 -12.80 4.89 3.15
CA PHE A 81 -11.84 5.79 3.82
C PHE A 81 -11.75 5.52 5.32
N GLU A 82 -12.87 5.26 5.96
CA GLU A 82 -12.90 4.93 7.39
C GLU A 82 -12.08 3.67 7.69
N GLN A 83 -12.23 2.62 6.89
CA GLN A 83 -11.48 1.38 7.06
C GLN A 83 -9.98 1.61 6.86
N PHE A 84 -9.60 2.33 5.81
CA PHE A 84 -8.19 2.62 5.53
C PHE A 84 -7.57 3.50 6.61
N ALA A 85 -8.30 4.50 7.11
CA ALA A 85 -7.81 5.36 8.19
C ALA A 85 -7.53 4.57 9.46
N ALA A 86 -8.36 3.57 9.77
CA ALA A 86 -8.18 2.72 10.95
C ALA A 86 -7.00 1.75 10.81
N LEU A 87 -6.67 1.33 9.59
CA LEU A 87 -5.65 0.31 9.32
C LEU A 87 -4.27 0.88 9.04
N THR A 88 -4.18 2.07 8.42
CA THR A 88 -2.91 2.61 7.98
C THR A 88 -2.06 3.15 9.12
N GLN A 89 -0.73 3.01 8.99
CA GLN A 89 0.26 3.63 9.87
C GLN A 89 0.77 4.95 9.29
N ILE A 90 0.38 5.30 8.06
CA ILE A 90 0.91 6.45 7.34
C ILE A 90 0.04 7.67 7.60
N PRO A 91 0.61 8.79 8.09
CA PRO A 91 -0.15 10.02 8.26
C PRO A 91 -0.56 10.62 6.92
N GLU A 92 -1.71 11.26 6.89
CA GLU A 92 -2.18 11.97 5.71
C GLU A 92 -1.32 13.21 5.43
N GLY A 93 -1.24 13.59 4.14
CA GLY A 93 -0.65 14.86 3.74
C GLY A 93 -1.63 16.00 3.94
N LYS A 94 -1.13 17.17 4.31
CA LYS A 94 -1.97 18.38 4.46
C LYS A 94 -2.13 19.12 3.15
N GLY A 95 -1.05 19.21 2.37
CA GLY A 95 -1.03 19.92 1.09
C GLY A 95 -0.39 21.30 1.15
N ASP A 96 -0.09 21.81 2.34
CA ASP A 96 0.56 23.10 2.55
C ASP A 96 2.03 22.98 2.97
N GLU A 97 2.58 21.77 3.00
CA GLU A 97 3.98 21.54 3.34
C GLU A 97 4.90 22.11 2.26
N GLU A 98 6.11 22.49 2.66
CA GLU A 98 7.15 22.87 1.69
C GLU A 98 7.55 21.67 0.84
N ALA A 99 7.99 21.93 -0.39
CA ALA A 99 8.30 20.88 -1.37
C ALA A 99 9.21 19.77 -0.82
N MET A 100 10.31 20.13 -0.17
CA MET A 100 11.25 19.15 0.38
C MET A 100 10.67 18.39 1.56
N GLN A 101 9.74 18.99 2.30
CA GLN A 101 9.05 18.28 3.37
C GLN A 101 8.08 17.24 2.77
N MET A 102 7.43 17.57 1.65
CA MET A 102 6.60 16.61 0.92
C MET A 102 7.43 15.40 0.48
N VAL A 103 8.62 15.62 -0.05
CA VAL A 103 9.53 14.53 -0.46
C VAL A 103 9.88 13.66 0.74
N ARG A 104 10.24 14.25 1.87
CA ARG A 104 10.57 13.50 3.10
C ARG A 104 9.37 12.70 3.60
N ASN A 105 8.20 13.30 3.62
CA ASN A 105 6.97 12.65 4.08
C ASN A 105 6.63 11.43 3.22
N LEU A 106 6.81 11.54 1.91
CA LEU A 106 6.58 10.40 1.01
C LEU A 106 7.65 9.31 1.18
N ALA A 107 8.91 9.69 1.35
CA ALA A 107 9.98 8.73 1.60
C ALA A 107 9.71 7.92 2.88
N GLU A 108 9.33 8.59 3.96
CA GLU A 108 8.95 7.94 5.23
C GLU A 108 7.73 7.03 5.06
N GLY A 109 6.75 7.48 4.27
CA GLY A 109 5.58 6.68 3.95
C GLY A 109 5.93 5.40 3.17
N HIS A 110 6.80 5.50 2.18
CA HIS A 110 7.28 4.34 1.44
C HIS A 110 8.07 3.38 2.32
N GLU A 111 8.89 3.89 3.23
CA GLU A 111 9.59 3.05 4.19
C GLU A 111 8.60 2.28 5.08
N ALA A 112 7.55 2.94 5.55
CA ALA A 112 6.51 2.29 6.35
C ALA A 112 5.79 1.20 5.54
N ALA A 113 5.43 1.48 4.30
CA ALA A 113 4.77 0.51 3.42
C ALA A 113 5.69 -0.69 3.12
N ALA A 114 6.98 -0.46 2.94
CA ALA A 114 7.95 -1.54 2.75
C ALA A 114 8.02 -2.47 3.97
N ARG A 115 7.98 -1.90 5.17
CA ARG A 115 7.94 -2.72 6.40
C ARG A 115 6.65 -3.54 6.49
N THR A 116 5.52 -2.95 6.11
CA THR A 116 4.24 -3.65 6.08
C THR A 116 4.26 -4.79 5.04
N ALA A 117 4.86 -4.54 3.87
CA ALA A 117 5.03 -5.57 2.85
C ALA A 117 5.93 -6.72 3.33
N ARG A 118 6.98 -6.43 4.09
CA ARG A 118 7.81 -7.48 4.69
C ARG A 118 7.02 -8.38 5.65
N ALA A 119 6.12 -7.79 6.41
CA ALA A 119 5.25 -8.56 7.31
C ALA A 119 4.32 -9.49 6.53
N VAL A 120 3.87 -9.09 5.34
CA VAL A 120 3.09 -9.96 4.45
C VAL A 120 3.93 -11.16 4.00
N VAL A 121 5.17 -10.92 3.56
CA VAL A 121 6.09 -12.00 3.15
C VAL A 121 6.33 -12.97 4.28
N GLU A 122 6.58 -12.46 5.48
CA GLU A 122 6.81 -13.29 6.68
C GLU A 122 5.62 -14.19 7.03
N ALA A 123 4.40 -13.75 6.74
CA ALA A 123 3.21 -14.57 6.94
C ALA A 123 2.98 -15.55 5.79
N ALA A 124 3.26 -15.14 4.56
CA ALA A 124 2.95 -15.92 3.35
C ALA A 124 3.92 -17.06 3.10
N GLU A 125 5.22 -16.83 3.24
CA GLU A 125 6.24 -17.86 2.94
C GLU A 125 6.08 -19.14 3.76
N PRO A 126 5.96 -19.09 5.09
CA PRO A 126 5.79 -20.31 5.88
C PRO A 126 4.51 -21.09 5.54
N ALA A 127 3.50 -20.38 5.07
CA ALA A 127 2.21 -20.97 4.68
C ALA A 127 2.22 -21.56 3.27
N GLY A 128 3.29 -21.37 2.52
CA GLY A 128 3.39 -21.83 1.13
C GLY A 128 2.63 -20.94 0.13
N ASP A 129 2.21 -19.75 0.54
CA ASP A 129 1.53 -18.80 -0.34
C ASP A 129 2.56 -18.00 -1.14
N VAL A 130 3.12 -18.65 -2.15
CA VAL A 130 4.17 -18.05 -2.98
C VAL A 130 3.65 -16.87 -3.82
N ALA A 131 2.37 -16.90 -4.19
CA ALA A 131 1.80 -15.83 -5.00
C ALA A 131 1.67 -14.52 -4.21
N THR A 132 1.24 -14.60 -2.95
CA THR A 132 1.21 -13.43 -2.07
C THR A 132 2.62 -12.96 -1.73
N ALA A 133 3.55 -13.88 -1.45
CA ALA A 133 4.94 -13.53 -1.18
C ALA A 133 5.57 -12.79 -2.37
N ASP A 134 5.31 -13.26 -3.59
CA ASP A 134 5.82 -12.63 -4.81
C ASP A 134 5.26 -11.21 -4.99
N LEU A 135 3.96 -11.04 -4.82
CA LEU A 135 3.30 -9.73 -4.90
C LEU A 135 3.88 -8.76 -3.87
N ALA A 136 4.00 -9.19 -2.63
CA ALA A 136 4.52 -8.35 -1.54
C ALA A 136 6.01 -8.01 -1.72
N THR A 137 6.79 -8.93 -2.27
CA THR A 137 8.21 -8.70 -2.56
C THR A 137 8.41 -7.53 -3.51
N VAL A 138 7.59 -7.41 -4.54
CA VAL A 138 7.61 -6.27 -5.46
C VAL A 138 7.33 -4.96 -4.72
N ARG A 139 6.48 -4.98 -3.72
CA ARG A 139 6.14 -3.78 -2.93
C ARG A 139 7.25 -3.33 -1.98
N ILE A 140 8.23 -4.19 -1.70
CA ILE A 140 9.38 -3.84 -0.85
C ILE A 140 10.40 -2.99 -1.63
N GLU A 141 10.52 -3.18 -2.93
CA GLU A 141 11.45 -2.45 -3.79
C GLU A 141 11.07 -0.97 -3.94
#